data_9ebf416e9f120eff271cd9781590da5e
#
_entry.id   9ebf416e9f120eff271cd9781590da5e
#
_cell.length_a   1.000
_cell.length_b   1.000
_cell.length_c   1.000
_cell.angle_alpha   90.00
_cell.angle_beta   90.00
_cell.angle_gamma   90.00
#
_symmetry.space_group_name_H-M   'P 1'
#
loop_
_entity.id
_entity.type
_entity.pdbx_description
1 polymer ?
#
loop_
_entity_poly.entity_id
_entity_poly.type
_entity_poly.pdbx_seq_one_letter_code
_entity_poly.pdbx_strand_id
1 'polypeptide(L)'
;MKLAAAGALSCCIATSALAGSVTQPGETVGLAAGAPLPQGLYFVNTGDWGNRSGIDQSLGVDIPVLAWSTPWTIFGGRVQFLIAGPVVEVGVHHATYLRGVYNPLVSGQLAWDLGNNWGFSYLLGAYLGVDSEVAWSSTSLNQRFALSYTGNQLNLTANVIWGTHFDHVTGSPQLSPCPAPFALNGCNPDFLNVDLTASRKFGDWEFGLVD
;
A
#
# COMPACT_ATOMS: atom_id res chain seq x y z
N MET A 1 24.71 -39.20 -5.89
CA MET A 1 23.95 -38.03 -6.36
C MET A 1 22.50 -38.16 -5.91
N LYS A 2 22.09 -37.43 -4.90
CA LYS A 2 20.70 -37.35 -4.48
C LYS A 2 20.38 -35.86 -4.41
N LEU A 3 19.61 -35.32 -5.38
CA LEU A 3 19.01 -34.02 -5.31
C LEU A 3 17.87 -34.07 -4.27
N ALA A 4 18.01 -33.32 -3.21
CA ALA A 4 16.93 -33.03 -2.29
C ALA A 4 16.22 -31.78 -2.83
N ALA A 5 15.03 -31.92 -3.37
CA ALA A 5 14.14 -30.84 -3.67
C ALA A 5 13.55 -30.32 -2.36
N ALA A 6 14.00 -29.18 -1.89
CA ALA A 6 13.36 -28.46 -0.81
C ALA A 6 12.15 -27.71 -1.41
N GLY A 7 10.98 -28.30 -1.30
CA GLY A 7 9.72 -27.60 -1.57
C GLY A 7 9.46 -26.61 -0.43
N ALA A 8 9.60 -25.34 -0.71
CA ALA A 8 9.10 -24.28 0.16
C ALA A 8 7.56 -24.32 0.12
N LEU A 9 6.96 -24.86 1.15
CA LEU A 9 5.52 -24.79 1.39
C LEU A 9 5.23 -23.38 1.91
N SER A 10 4.94 -22.46 0.98
CA SER A 10 4.39 -21.16 1.33
C SER A 10 2.95 -21.39 1.82
N CYS A 11 2.79 -21.36 3.12
CA CYS A 11 1.50 -21.41 3.77
C CYS A 11 0.92 -20.00 3.74
N CYS A 12 0.28 -19.63 2.61
CA CYS A 12 -0.52 -18.43 2.55
C CYS A 12 -1.70 -18.58 3.51
N ILE A 13 -1.55 -18.10 4.73
CA ILE A 13 -2.66 -17.84 5.61
C ILE A 13 -3.28 -16.54 5.12
N ALA A 14 -4.11 -16.64 4.10
CA ALA A 14 -5.00 -15.56 3.73
C ALA A 14 -6.04 -15.41 4.86
N THR A 15 -5.67 -14.72 5.91
CA THR A 15 -6.64 -14.17 6.83
C THR A 15 -7.39 -13.11 6.04
N SER A 16 -8.65 -13.37 5.72
CA SER A 16 -9.54 -12.36 5.20
C SER A 16 -9.54 -11.18 6.17
N ALA A 17 -8.77 -10.15 5.86
CA ALA A 17 -8.80 -8.89 6.58
C ALA A 17 -10.18 -8.28 6.32
N LEU A 18 -11.12 -8.50 7.25
CA LEU A 18 -12.42 -7.85 7.31
C LEU A 18 -12.30 -6.41 7.84
N ALA A 19 -11.11 -5.97 8.19
CA ALA A 19 -10.83 -4.59 8.51
C ALA A 19 -10.61 -3.83 7.19
N GLY A 20 -11.36 -2.77 6.97
CA GLY A 20 -11.14 -1.88 5.84
C GLY A 20 -9.74 -1.27 5.94
N SER A 21 -8.77 -1.93 5.32
CA SER A 21 -7.43 -1.37 5.17
C SER A 21 -7.54 -0.19 4.21
N VAL A 22 -7.07 0.98 4.61
CA VAL A 22 -6.93 2.13 3.72
C VAL A 22 -5.75 2.00 2.77
N THR A 23 -4.92 0.99 2.99
CA THR A 23 -3.75 0.66 2.17
C THR A 23 -3.99 -0.68 1.50
N GLN A 24 -3.91 -0.71 0.18
CA GLN A 24 -4.02 -1.96 -0.56
C GLN A 24 -2.72 -2.76 -0.41
N PRO A 25 -2.79 -4.06 -0.07
CA PRO A 25 -1.63 -4.93 -0.14
C PRO A 25 -0.99 -4.88 -1.53
N GLY A 26 0.33 -4.70 -1.59
CA GLY A 26 1.06 -4.64 -2.85
C GLY A 26 1.08 -3.28 -3.55
N GLU A 27 0.57 -2.21 -2.95
CA GLU A 27 0.62 -0.86 -3.57
C GLU A 27 2.05 -0.36 -3.83
N THR A 28 3.05 -0.92 -3.14
CA THR A 28 4.48 -0.57 -3.29
C THR A 28 5.27 -1.53 -4.15
N VAL A 29 4.59 -2.42 -4.90
CA VAL A 29 5.24 -3.39 -5.79
C VAL A 29 6.19 -2.71 -6.77
N GLY A 30 7.42 -3.22 -6.87
CA GLY A 30 8.45 -2.69 -7.77
C GLY A 30 9.05 -1.36 -7.32
N LEU A 31 8.55 -0.74 -6.26
CA LEU A 31 9.10 0.51 -5.74
C LEU A 31 10.15 0.23 -4.66
N ALA A 32 11.31 0.87 -4.79
CA ALA A 32 12.32 0.90 -3.74
C ALA A 32 11.90 1.90 -2.65
N ALA A 33 10.79 1.62 -1.94
CA ALA A 33 10.15 2.58 -1.04
C ALA A 33 11.06 3.07 0.09
N GLY A 34 12.09 2.29 0.47
CA GLY A 34 13.10 2.66 1.46
C GLY A 34 14.24 3.52 0.90
N ALA A 35 14.44 3.56 -0.42
CA ALA A 35 15.55 4.30 -1.01
C ALA A 35 15.13 5.77 -1.29
N PRO A 36 16.07 6.75 -1.09
CA PRO A 36 15.77 8.12 -1.45
C PRO A 36 15.66 8.26 -2.98
N LEU A 37 14.56 8.82 -3.45
CA LEU A 37 14.42 9.19 -4.86
C LEU A 37 15.45 10.30 -5.21
N PRO A 38 16.03 10.28 -6.40
CA PRO A 38 16.76 11.44 -6.90
C PRO A 38 15.90 12.71 -6.84
N GLN A 39 16.54 13.89 -6.76
CA GLN A 39 15.79 15.13 -6.74
C GLN A 39 14.96 15.28 -8.02
N GLY A 40 13.66 15.59 -7.86
CA GLY A 40 12.75 15.76 -9.01
C GLY A 40 11.29 15.57 -8.65
N LEU A 41 10.45 15.72 -9.65
CA LEU A 41 9.03 15.45 -9.60
C LEU A 41 8.75 14.13 -10.34
N TYR A 42 8.02 13.23 -9.70
CA TYR A 42 7.71 11.90 -10.22
C TYR A 42 6.22 11.69 -10.25
N PHE A 43 5.77 11.05 -11.30
CA PHE A 43 4.43 10.51 -11.40
C PHE A 43 4.52 8.99 -11.49
N VAL A 44 3.84 8.30 -10.60
CA VAL A 44 3.74 6.84 -10.58
C VAL A 44 2.26 6.48 -10.61
N ASN A 45 1.92 5.49 -11.40
CA ASN A 45 0.57 4.95 -11.41
C ASN A 45 0.63 3.44 -11.18
N THR A 46 -0.12 2.96 -10.20
CA THR A 46 -0.25 1.53 -9.90
C THR A 46 -1.69 1.12 -10.19
N GLY A 47 -1.86 0.17 -11.11
CA GLY A 47 -3.16 -0.42 -11.42
C GLY A 47 -3.18 -1.88 -10.98
N ASP A 48 -4.27 -2.30 -10.34
CA ASP A 48 -4.54 -3.68 -9.98
C ASP A 48 -5.96 -4.07 -10.38
N TRP A 49 -6.11 -5.28 -10.84
CA TRP A 49 -7.40 -5.84 -11.22
C TRP A 49 -7.48 -7.30 -10.83
N GLY A 50 -8.48 -7.67 -10.06
CA GLY A 50 -8.66 -9.03 -9.60
C GLY A 50 -10.11 -9.47 -9.46
N ASN A 51 -10.31 -10.78 -9.51
CA ASN A 51 -11.58 -11.44 -9.21
C ASN A 51 -11.41 -12.29 -7.96
N ARG A 52 -12.31 -12.15 -7.00
CA ARG A 52 -12.36 -13.00 -5.81
C ARG A 52 -13.28 -14.19 -6.10
N SER A 53 -12.69 -15.37 -6.24
CA SER A 53 -13.42 -16.63 -6.35
C SER A 53 -14.12 -16.94 -5.03
N GLY A 54 -15.41 -17.23 -5.07
CA GLY A 54 -16.21 -17.61 -3.90
C GLY A 54 -17.28 -16.58 -3.50
N ILE A 55 -17.10 -15.31 -3.83
CA ILE A 55 -18.13 -14.26 -3.62
C ILE A 55 -18.51 -13.55 -4.92
N ASP A 56 -17.99 -14.02 -6.05
CA ASP A 56 -18.26 -13.50 -7.39
C ASP A 56 -18.07 -11.97 -7.48
N GLN A 57 -16.97 -11.49 -6.87
CA GLN A 57 -16.64 -10.09 -6.76
C GLN A 57 -15.42 -9.76 -7.62
N SER A 58 -15.51 -8.70 -8.42
CA SER A 58 -14.39 -8.06 -9.09
C SER A 58 -13.96 -6.80 -8.33
N LEU A 59 -12.65 -6.58 -8.26
CA LEU A 59 -12.05 -5.39 -7.68
C LEU A 59 -11.06 -4.80 -8.67
N GLY A 60 -11.20 -3.52 -8.97
CA GLY A 60 -10.22 -2.73 -9.71
C GLY A 60 -9.74 -1.57 -8.84
N VAL A 61 -8.44 -1.32 -8.85
CA VAL A 61 -7.85 -0.19 -8.14
C VAL A 61 -6.83 0.48 -9.05
N ASP A 62 -6.89 1.80 -9.12
CA ASP A 62 -5.94 2.64 -9.83
C ASP A 62 -5.43 3.72 -8.87
N ILE A 63 -4.12 3.79 -8.66
CA ILE A 63 -3.50 4.67 -7.66
C ILE A 63 -2.50 5.59 -8.34
N PRO A 64 -2.94 6.75 -8.86
CA PRO A 64 -2.05 7.81 -9.29
C PRO A 64 -1.36 8.45 -8.08
N VAL A 65 -0.03 8.53 -8.13
CA VAL A 65 0.82 9.13 -7.10
C VAL A 65 1.67 10.21 -7.72
N LEU A 66 1.64 11.40 -7.14
CA LEU A 66 2.58 12.47 -7.42
C LEU A 66 3.58 12.56 -6.26
N ALA A 67 4.87 12.39 -6.56
CA ALA A 67 5.93 12.46 -5.56
C ALA A 67 6.93 13.57 -5.92
N TRP A 68 7.23 14.42 -4.95
CA TRP A 68 8.24 15.45 -5.07
C TRP A 68 9.40 15.15 -4.13
N SER A 69 10.54 14.76 -4.71
CA SER A 69 11.81 14.62 -4.00
C SER A 69 12.51 15.97 -3.98
N THR A 70 12.56 16.60 -2.82
CA THR A 70 13.07 17.96 -2.67
C THR A 70 14.61 17.98 -2.64
N PRO A 71 15.25 19.16 -2.82
CA PRO A 71 16.69 19.32 -2.56
C PRO A 71 17.03 19.31 -1.05
N TRP A 72 16.04 19.33 -0.17
CA TRP A 72 16.26 19.49 1.25
C TRP A 72 16.60 18.18 1.95
N THR A 73 17.43 18.28 2.96
CA THR A 73 17.77 17.17 3.86
C THR A 73 17.53 17.56 5.31
N ILE A 74 16.95 16.64 6.09
CA ILE A 74 16.75 16.77 7.51
C ILE A 74 17.31 15.52 8.18
N PHE A 75 18.16 15.66 9.20
CA PHE A 75 18.85 14.55 9.87
C PHE A 75 19.57 13.60 8.88
N GLY A 76 20.11 14.14 7.79
CA GLY A 76 20.78 13.36 6.76
C GLY A 76 19.83 12.65 5.78
N GLY A 77 18.54 12.64 6.04
CA GLY A 77 17.52 12.07 5.15
C GLY A 77 16.96 13.09 4.17
N ARG A 78 16.71 12.67 2.96
CA ARG A 78 16.06 13.50 1.92
C ARG A 78 14.58 13.66 2.25
N VAL A 79 14.12 14.91 2.18
CA VAL A 79 12.70 15.25 2.36
C VAL A 79 11.95 14.99 1.06
N GLN A 80 10.86 14.27 1.14
CA GLN A 80 9.98 13.96 0.02
C GLN A 80 8.52 14.20 0.42
N PHE A 81 7.69 14.61 -0.54
CA PHE A 81 6.24 14.76 -0.36
C PHE A 81 5.52 13.90 -1.39
N LEU A 82 4.44 13.26 -0.96
CA LEU A 82 3.65 12.37 -1.81
C LEU A 82 2.17 12.70 -1.65
N ILE A 83 1.47 12.69 -2.78
CA ILE A 83 0.01 12.79 -2.84
C ILE A 83 -0.47 11.61 -3.69
N ALA A 84 -1.43 10.84 -3.19
CA ALA A 84 -2.05 9.77 -3.94
C ALA A 84 -3.58 9.95 -3.96
N GLY A 85 -4.20 9.68 -5.09
CA GLY A 85 -5.65 9.77 -5.27
C GLY A 85 -6.23 8.46 -5.80
N PRO A 86 -6.42 7.42 -4.95
CA PRO A 86 -6.88 6.13 -5.41
C PRO A 86 -8.29 6.20 -5.97
N VAL A 87 -8.52 5.48 -7.07
CA VAL A 87 -9.84 5.22 -7.65
C VAL A 87 -10.12 3.73 -7.53
N VAL A 88 -11.27 3.39 -7.00
CA VAL A 88 -11.67 2.00 -6.73
C VAL A 88 -12.92 1.66 -7.51
N GLU A 89 -12.94 0.47 -8.06
CA GLU A 89 -14.08 -0.14 -8.75
C GLU A 89 -14.40 -1.48 -8.07
N VAL A 90 -15.65 -1.66 -7.66
CA VAL A 90 -16.12 -2.90 -7.04
C VAL A 90 -17.33 -3.39 -7.81
N GLY A 91 -17.23 -4.57 -8.37
CA GLY A 91 -18.33 -5.26 -9.04
C GLY A 91 -18.73 -6.50 -8.24
N VAL A 92 -20.02 -6.69 -7.98
CA VAL A 92 -20.58 -7.92 -7.46
C VAL A 92 -21.54 -8.47 -8.51
N HIS A 93 -21.25 -9.67 -9.01
CA HIS A 93 -22.02 -10.27 -10.10
C HIS A 93 -23.50 -10.38 -9.76
N HIS A 94 -24.36 -9.96 -10.69
CA HIS A 94 -25.83 -9.87 -10.51
C HIS A 94 -26.34 -8.95 -9.39
N ALA A 95 -25.49 -8.15 -8.72
CA ALA A 95 -25.93 -7.30 -7.63
C ALA A 95 -25.64 -5.81 -7.85
N THR A 96 -24.37 -5.40 -7.90
CA THR A 96 -24.02 -3.98 -7.96
C THR A 96 -22.66 -3.74 -8.61
N TYR A 97 -22.49 -2.53 -9.13
CA TYR A 97 -21.19 -2.01 -9.56
C TYR A 97 -21.03 -0.60 -8.99
N LEU A 98 -19.95 -0.41 -8.26
CA LEU A 98 -19.61 0.86 -7.63
C LEU A 98 -18.26 1.33 -8.15
N ARG A 99 -18.12 2.61 -8.39
CA ARG A 99 -16.86 3.24 -8.75
C ARG A 99 -16.76 4.60 -8.11
N GLY A 100 -15.61 4.92 -7.56
CA GLY A 100 -15.41 6.23 -6.95
C GLY A 100 -13.98 6.48 -6.55
N VAL A 101 -13.75 7.70 -6.07
CA VAL A 101 -12.48 8.07 -5.45
C VAL A 101 -12.45 7.50 -4.05
N TYR A 102 -11.35 6.84 -3.70
CA TYR A 102 -11.07 6.42 -2.33
C TYR A 102 -10.34 7.53 -1.57
N ASN A 103 -10.22 7.41 -0.25
CA ASN A 103 -9.58 8.41 0.60
C ASN A 103 -8.18 8.78 0.07
N PRO A 104 -7.95 10.02 -0.38
CA PRO A 104 -6.64 10.43 -0.89
C PRO A 104 -5.61 10.50 0.25
N LEU A 105 -4.37 10.13 -0.07
CA LEU A 105 -3.22 10.22 0.84
C LEU A 105 -2.45 11.51 0.59
N VAL A 106 -2.12 12.21 1.67
CA VAL A 106 -1.14 13.31 1.67
C VAL A 106 -0.07 12.96 2.70
N SER A 107 1.20 12.98 2.31
CA SER A 107 2.28 12.52 3.18
C SER A 107 3.59 13.25 2.98
N GLY A 108 4.40 13.27 4.04
CA GLY A 108 5.82 13.61 4.02
C GLY A 108 6.67 12.39 4.36
N GLN A 109 7.81 12.28 3.73
CA GLN A 109 8.75 11.17 3.90
C GLN A 109 10.16 11.68 4.11
N LEU A 110 10.89 11.05 5.01
CA LEU A 110 12.35 11.15 5.09
C LEU A 110 12.94 9.83 4.60
N ALA A 111 13.90 9.91 3.68
CA ALA A 111 14.57 8.75 3.13
C ALA A 111 16.10 8.91 3.21
N TRP A 112 16.77 7.90 3.76
CA TRP A 112 18.20 7.86 4.00
C TRP A 112 18.87 6.84 3.08
N ASP A 113 19.98 7.25 2.47
CA ASP A 113 20.93 6.34 1.87
C ASP A 113 21.84 5.77 2.97
N LEU A 114 21.74 4.47 3.23
CA LEU A 114 22.54 3.77 4.22
C LEU A 114 23.88 3.27 3.65
N GLY A 115 24.13 3.50 2.35
CA GLY A 115 25.27 2.95 1.64
C GLY A 115 25.09 1.50 1.23
N ASN A 116 26.00 0.98 0.39
CA ASN A 116 25.99 -0.40 -0.10
C ASN A 116 24.65 -0.82 -0.75
N ASN A 117 24.00 0.10 -1.44
CA ASN A 117 22.69 -0.07 -2.08
C ASN A 117 21.51 -0.28 -1.11
N TRP A 118 21.66 0.00 0.17
CA TRP A 118 20.60 -0.01 1.14
C TRP A 118 20.01 1.38 1.34
N GLY A 119 18.72 1.45 1.47
CA GLY A 119 18.00 2.66 1.83
C GLY A 119 16.93 2.37 2.87
N PHE A 120 16.68 3.36 3.73
CA PHE A 120 15.61 3.32 4.73
C PHE A 120 14.75 4.56 4.60
N SER A 121 13.45 4.44 4.80
CA SER A 121 12.56 5.59 4.84
C SER A 121 11.55 5.50 5.96
N TYR A 122 11.12 6.68 6.42
CA TYR A 122 9.95 6.86 7.28
C TYR A 122 9.00 7.84 6.61
N LEU A 123 7.77 7.40 6.38
CA LEU A 123 6.68 8.21 5.84
C LEU A 123 5.63 8.42 6.93
N LEU A 124 5.21 9.68 7.07
CA LEU A 124 4.07 10.07 7.89
C LEU A 124 3.06 10.78 6.99
N GLY A 125 1.83 10.32 7.00
CA GLY A 125 0.77 10.87 6.18
C GLY A 125 -0.60 10.70 6.80
N ALA A 126 -1.58 11.23 6.09
CA ALA A 126 -2.99 11.07 6.42
C ALA A 126 -3.78 10.71 5.17
N TYR A 127 -4.63 9.72 5.29
CA TYR A 127 -5.74 9.52 4.37
C TYR A 127 -6.87 10.45 4.76
N LEU A 128 -7.35 11.25 3.84
CA LEU A 128 -8.41 12.22 4.07
C LEU A 128 -9.76 11.57 3.71
N GLY A 129 -10.67 11.51 4.69
CA GLY A 129 -12.00 10.95 4.47
C GLY A 129 -12.76 11.73 3.40
N VAL A 130 -13.26 11.02 2.39
CA VAL A 130 -14.12 11.57 1.34
C VAL A 130 -15.49 10.89 1.37
N ASP A 131 -16.52 11.61 0.98
CA ASP A 131 -17.86 11.06 0.79
C ASP A 131 -17.93 10.40 -0.60
N SER A 132 -17.84 9.07 -0.62
CA SER A 132 -17.82 8.26 -1.83
C SER A 132 -18.48 6.91 -1.58
N GLU A 133 -19.11 6.36 -2.62
CA GLU A 133 -19.77 5.05 -2.54
C GLU A 133 -18.79 3.88 -2.27
N VAL A 134 -17.49 4.08 -2.52
CA VAL A 134 -16.44 3.07 -2.37
C VAL A 134 -15.51 3.34 -1.19
N ALA A 135 -15.60 4.52 -0.57
CA ALA A 135 -14.73 4.92 0.53
C ALA A 135 -15.49 4.99 1.85
N TRP A 136 -14.80 4.67 2.91
CA TRP A 136 -15.26 5.02 4.24
C TRP A 136 -14.83 6.46 4.53
N SER A 137 -15.80 7.34 4.78
CA SER A 137 -15.53 8.73 5.10
C SER A 137 -14.90 8.85 6.48
N SER A 138 -13.61 8.49 6.57
CA SER A 138 -12.82 8.57 7.80
C SER A 138 -11.42 9.04 7.48
N THR A 139 -10.95 10.00 8.29
CA THR A 139 -9.56 10.42 8.24
C THR A 139 -8.72 9.50 9.11
N SER A 140 -7.60 9.01 8.55
CA SER A 140 -6.70 8.12 9.25
C SER A 140 -5.26 8.57 9.14
N LEU A 141 -4.49 8.36 10.22
CA LEU A 141 -3.04 8.49 10.20
C LEU A 141 -2.44 7.27 9.51
N ASN A 142 -1.41 7.48 8.71
CA ASN A 142 -0.65 6.42 8.07
C ASN A 142 0.84 6.63 8.34
N GLN A 143 1.49 5.61 8.82
CA GLN A 143 2.94 5.58 9.04
C GLN A 143 3.53 4.39 8.32
N ARG A 144 4.65 4.60 7.63
CA ARG A 144 5.34 3.55 6.88
C ARG A 144 6.82 3.56 7.20
N PHE A 145 7.36 2.39 7.42
CA PHE A 145 8.79 2.15 7.61
C PHE A 145 9.23 1.21 6.51
N ALA A 146 10.05 1.68 5.60
CA ALA A 146 10.51 0.85 4.49
C ALA A 146 12.02 0.71 4.51
N LEU A 147 12.49 -0.52 4.26
CA LEU A 147 13.88 -0.87 4.03
C LEU A 147 14.00 -1.46 2.63
N SER A 148 14.90 -0.89 1.81
CA SER A 148 15.10 -1.37 0.44
C SER A 148 16.56 -1.67 0.16
N TYR A 149 16.79 -2.70 -0.65
CA TYR A 149 18.08 -2.99 -1.27
C TYR A 149 17.94 -2.88 -2.79
N THR A 150 18.77 -2.05 -3.43
CA THR A 150 18.71 -1.76 -4.88
C THR A 150 20.06 -2.04 -5.56
N GLY A 151 20.55 -3.27 -5.46
CA GLY A 151 21.84 -3.65 -6.02
C GLY A 151 21.76 -4.83 -6.98
N ASN A 152 22.72 -4.96 -7.89
CA ASN A 152 22.83 -6.10 -8.80
C ASN A 152 21.57 -6.39 -9.63
N GLN A 153 20.89 -5.35 -10.09
CA GLN A 153 19.60 -5.44 -10.81
C GLN A 153 18.46 -6.02 -9.95
N LEU A 154 18.66 -6.16 -8.65
CA LEU A 154 17.63 -6.57 -7.69
C LEU A 154 17.08 -5.34 -6.97
N ASN A 155 15.78 -5.35 -6.74
CA ASN A 155 15.10 -4.47 -5.83
C ASN A 155 14.33 -5.33 -4.82
N LEU A 156 14.75 -5.26 -3.57
CA LEU A 156 14.11 -5.95 -2.46
C LEU A 156 13.60 -4.89 -1.51
N THR A 157 12.33 -4.93 -1.16
CA THR A 157 11.74 -3.96 -0.22
C THR A 157 10.89 -4.69 0.81
N ALA A 158 11.10 -4.32 2.07
CA ALA A 158 10.21 -4.61 3.17
C ALA A 158 9.58 -3.30 3.64
N ASN A 159 8.26 -3.22 3.64
CA ASN A 159 7.50 -2.03 3.99
C ASN A 159 6.49 -2.38 5.08
N VAL A 160 6.63 -1.80 6.25
CA VAL A 160 5.70 -1.96 7.37
C VAL A 160 4.82 -0.72 7.43
N ILE A 161 3.53 -0.92 7.31
CA ILE A 161 2.52 0.13 7.25
C ILE A 161 1.64 0.00 8.48
N TRP A 162 1.57 1.05 9.27
CA TRP A 162 0.67 1.12 10.42
C TRP A 162 -0.19 2.37 10.33
N GLY A 163 -1.46 2.22 10.64
CA GLY A 163 -2.39 3.33 10.64
C GLY A 163 -3.48 3.20 11.68
N THR A 164 -4.01 4.37 12.05
CA THR A 164 -5.11 4.50 13.00
C THR A 164 -6.11 5.53 12.49
N HIS A 165 -7.38 5.27 12.74
CA HIS A 165 -8.46 6.20 12.37
C HIS A 165 -8.68 7.22 13.47
N PHE A 166 -8.89 8.48 13.08
CA PHE A 166 -9.23 9.55 14.02
C PHE A 166 -10.72 9.61 14.30
N ASP A 167 -11.54 9.22 13.33
CA ASP A 167 -12.99 9.34 13.38
C ASP A 167 -13.66 7.98 13.48
N HIS A 168 -14.80 7.92 14.16
CA HIS A 168 -15.68 6.75 14.06
C HIS A 168 -16.28 6.71 12.65
N VAL A 169 -15.95 5.68 11.88
CA VAL A 169 -16.63 5.44 10.60
C VAL A 169 -17.98 4.81 10.87
N THR A 170 -19.01 5.57 10.61
CA THR A 170 -20.26 4.96 10.22
C THR A 170 -20.03 4.41 8.82
N GLY A 171 -19.88 3.09 8.70
CA GLY A 171 -19.54 2.45 7.44
C GLY A 171 -20.43 2.92 6.30
N SER A 172 -19.96 2.83 5.07
CA SER A 172 -20.80 2.93 3.89
C SER A 172 -22.07 2.11 4.15
N PRO A 173 -23.27 2.63 3.89
CA PRO A 173 -24.53 1.90 4.07
C PRO A 173 -24.52 0.51 3.42
N GLN A 174 -23.62 0.29 2.47
CA GLN A 174 -23.48 -0.96 1.72
C GLN A 174 -22.51 -1.97 2.37
N LEU A 175 -21.68 -1.53 3.31
CA LEU A 175 -20.72 -2.38 4.02
C LEU A 175 -21.05 -2.57 5.51
N SER A 176 -22.20 -2.05 5.97
CA SER A 176 -22.71 -2.23 7.33
C SER A 176 -23.43 -3.61 7.48
N PRO A 177 -23.39 -4.30 8.64
CA PRO A 177 -22.91 -3.80 9.93
C PRO A 177 -21.46 -4.16 10.20
N CYS A 178 -20.79 -3.32 10.98
CA CYS A 178 -19.49 -3.67 11.53
C CYS A 178 -19.63 -4.89 12.45
N PRO A 179 -18.86 -5.96 12.24
CA PRO A 179 -18.86 -7.09 13.16
C PRO A 179 -18.34 -6.63 14.51
N ALA A 180 -19.20 -6.66 15.51
CA ALA A 180 -18.96 -6.20 16.89
C ALA A 180 -17.66 -6.70 17.58
N PRO A 181 -17.11 -7.89 17.30
CA PRO A 181 -15.91 -8.36 18.02
C PRO A 181 -14.61 -7.67 17.61
N PHE A 182 -14.57 -6.86 16.54
CA PHE A 182 -13.35 -6.24 16.03
C PHE A 182 -13.30 -4.72 16.21
N ALA A 183 -14.26 -4.16 16.92
CA ALA A 183 -14.39 -2.73 17.11
C ALA A 183 -13.78 -2.26 18.42
N LEU A 184 -12.46 -2.09 18.48
CA LEU A 184 -11.82 -1.41 19.62
C LEU A 184 -12.15 0.08 19.65
N ASN A 185 -12.38 0.71 18.47
CA ASN A 185 -12.76 2.12 18.34
C ASN A 185 -13.94 2.29 17.38
N GLY A 186 -15.04 1.55 17.58
CA GLY A 186 -16.15 1.52 16.65
C GLY A 186 -15.87 0.55 15.49
N CYS A 187 -16.15 0.93 14.25
CA CYS A 187 -15.94 0.09 13.06
C CYS A 187 -14.53 0.16 12.46
N ASN A 188 -13.64 0.92 13.05
CA ASN A 188 -12.31 1.21 12.49
C ASN A 188 -11.20 0.74 13.41
N PRO A 189 -10.81 -0.52 13.33
CA PRO A 189 -9.60 -0.97 14.01
C PRO A 189 -8.37 -0.29 13.39
N ASP A 190 -7.32 -0.17 14.20
CA ASP A 190 -5.99 0.09 13.69
C ASP A 190 -5.62 -1.00 12.67
N PHE A 191 -4.86 -0.64 11.67
CA PHE A 191 -4.38 -1.60 10.68
C PHE A 191 -2.86 -1.68 10.69
N LEU A 192 -2.37 -2.90 10.53
CA LEU A 192 -0.97 -3.20 10.31
C LEU A 192 -0.87 -4.04 9.05
N ASN A 193 -0.07 -3.57 8.10
CA ASN A 193 0.24 -4.30 6.88
C ASN A 193 1.75 -4.42 6.71
N VAL A 194 2.21 -5.52 6.16
CA VAL A 194 3.61 -5.76 5.85
C VAL A 194 3.70 -6.20 4.39
N ASP A 195 4.26 -5.35 3.54
CA ASP A 195 4.51 -5.66 2.13
C ASP A 195 5.95 -6.09 1.96
N LEU A 196 6.16 -7.27 1.41
CA LEU A 196 7.46 -7.77 1.00
C LEU A 196 7.50 -7.86 -0.52
N THR A 197 8.38 -7.10 -1.14
CA THR A 197 8.51 -7.08 -2.59
C THR A 197 9.92 -7.48 -3.02
N ALA A 198 10.00 -8.25 -4.09
CA ALA A 198 11.26 -8.64 -4.70
C ALA A 198 11.11 -8.52 -6.21
N SER A 199 11.92 -7.67 -6.84
CA SER A 199 11.94 -7.55 -8.29
C SER A 199 13.36 -7.62 -8.86
N ARG A 200 13.44 -7.96 -10.14
CA ARG A 200 14.69 -8.04 -10.88
C ARG A 200 14.56 -7.42 -12.26
N LYS A 201 15.57 -6.63 -12.62
CA LYS A 201 15.68 -5.97 -13.90
C LYS A 201 16.36 -6.85 -14.94
N PHE A 202 15.77 -6.89 -16.15
CA PHE A 202 16.29 -7.60 -17.33
C PHE A 202 16.22 -6.64 -18.53
N GLY A 203 17.29 -5.90 -18.76
CA GLY A 203 17.26 -4.81 -19.74
C GLY A 203 16.28 -3.71 -19.33
N ASP A 204 15.29 -3.44 -20.18
CA ASP A 204 14.26 -2.42 -19.93
C ASP A 204 13.05 -2.97 -19.15
N TRP A 205 13.02 -4.27 -18.89
CA TRP A 205 11.93 -4.92 -18.17
C TRP A 205 12.28 -5.20 -16.72
N GLU A 206 11.31 -5.07 -15.85
CA GLU A 206 11.42 -5.46 -14.44
C GLU A 206 10.27 -6.41 -14.10
N PHE A 207 10.59 -7.54 -13.48
CA PHE A 207 9.64 -8.55 -13.04
C PHE A 207 9.80 -8.75 -11.54
N GLY A 208 8.69 -8.85 -10.85
CA GLY A 208 8.69 -8.97 -9.39
C GLY A 208 7.58 -9.83 -8.84
N LEU A 209 7.74 -10.14 -7.57
CA LEU A 209 6.77 -10.82 -6.74
C LEU A 209 6.48 -9.93 -5.53
N VAL A 210 5.28 -10.03 -5.03
CA VAL A 210 4.79 -9.35 -3.83
C VAL A 210 4.06 -10.35 -2.95
N ASP A 211 4.17 -10.15 -1.64
CA ASP A 211 3.44 -10.89 -0.61
C ASP A 211 2.89 -9.89 0.40
#